data_cd71b2c99d3089310a75c83b87cd3611
#
_entry.id   cd71b2c99d3089310a75c83b87cd3611
#
_cell.length_a   1.000
_cell.length_b   1.000
_cell.length_c   1.000
_cell.angle_alpha   90.00
_cell.angle_beta   90.00
_cell.angle_gamma   90.00
#
_symmetry.space_group_name_H-M   'P 1'
#
loop_
_entity.id
_entity.type
_entity.pdbx_description
1 polymer ?
#
loop_
_entity_poly.entity_id
_entity_poly.type
_entity_poly.pdbx_seq_one_letter_code
_entity_poly.pdbx_strand_id
1 'polypeptide(L)'
;DSLEIDKKGDTTWVKRAEKFFINADEINKAYLADSGNNREISRRAEFRKKFKWFNTEYRFAEIIDKKLLSGYPVSEYLNTEELRWFYSPGEVTHEKLNGPDSLKYKAFNDTINKKSERWELKCLVSEWIASFAKLTEGKAGNDLTMESLKEREDDFVRIAELEDEKFDSLWTNGIILKEFIGEANALKFKTEADSAITIASERFFVSFHNYSVRIIMPGKLTGTNGFVDSTGVMLWPVQSE
;
A
#
# COMPACT_ATOMS: atom_id res chain seq x y z
N ASP A 1 21.30 14.34 -2.26
CA ASP A 1 20.32 14.50 -1.17
C ASP A 1 20.07 15.99 -0.98
N SER A 2 18.83 16.41 -0.96
CA SER A 2 18.43 17.80 -0.72
C SER A 2 17.41 17.86 0.41
N LEU A 3 17.44 18.97 1.14
CA LEU A 3 16.45 19.28 2.14
C LEU A 3 15.42 20.18 1.46
N GLU A 4 14.19 19.73 1.42
CA GLU A 4 13.07 20.52 0.89
C GLU A 4 12.19 20.98 2.05
N ILE A 5 11.82 22.26 2.06
CA ILE A 5 10.94 22.84 3.04
C ILE A 5 9.59 23.05 2.34
N ASP A 6 8.56 22.45 2.88
CA ASP A 6 7.21 22.63 2.33
C ASP A 6 6.63 24.01 2.67
N LYS A 7 5.43 24.33 2.13
CA LYS A 7 4.75 25.61 2.36
C LYS A 7 4.30 25.81 3.82
N LYS A 8 4.33 24.78 4.65
CA LYS A 8 4.01 24.83 6.08
C LYS A 8 5.25 24.96 6.96
N GLY A 9 6.45 24.94 6.35
CA GLY A 9 7.72 25.00 7.06
C GLY A 9 8.24 23.66 7.54
N ASP A 10 7.58 22.56 7.20
CA ASP A 10 8.03 21.22 7.52
C ASP A 10 9.21 20.84 6.61
N THR A 11 10.22 20.24 7.22
CA THR A 11 11.46 19.89 6.54
C THR A 11 11.43 18.41 6.14
N THR A 12 11.53 18.15 4.85
CA THR A 12 11.55 16.79 4.30
C THR A 12 12.89 16.52 3.62
N TRP A 13 13.51 15.39 3.94
CA TRP A 13 14.67 14.91 3.21
C TRP A 13 14.24 14.28 1.89
N VAL A 14 14.70 14.85 0.78
CA VAL A 14 14.47 14.32 -0.55
C VAL A 14 15.75 13.73 -1.11
N LYS A 15 15.71 12.44 -1.39
CA LYS A 15 16.80 11.74 -2.08
C LYS A 15 16.42 11.57 -3.55
N ARG A 16 17.17 12.25 -4.42
CA ARG A 16 17.03 12.09 -5.87
C ARG A 16 18.17 11.24 -6.39
N ALA A 17 17.84 10.23 -7.16
CA ALA A 17 18.80 9.42 -7.89
C ALA A 17 18.41 9.38 -9.37
N GLU A 18 19.36 9.72 -10.22
CA GLU A 18 19.22 9.60 -11.67
C GLU A 18 20.22 8.58 -12.19
N LYS A 19 19.75 7.70 -13.06
CA LYS A 19 20.57 6.71 -13.71
C LYS A 19 20.11 6.50 -15.13
N PHE A 20 21.06 6.49 -16.06
CA PHE A 20 20.79 6.15 -17.44
C PHE A 20 20.97 4.65 -17.66
N PHE A 21 20.04 4.05 -18.38
CA PHE A 21 20.06 2.64 -18.72
C PHE A 21 19.97 2.49 -20.25
N ILE A 22 20.70 1.53 -20.78
CA ILE A 22 20.71 1.25 -22.22
C ILE A 22 19.49 0.40 -22.60
N ASN A 23 19.02 -0.44 -21.68
CA ASN A 23 17.89 -1.35 -21.89
C ASN A 23 17.21 -1.72 -20.56
N ALA A 24 16.07 -2.40 -20.65
CA ALA A 24 15.29 -2.82 -19.48
C ALA A 24 16.01 -3.88 -18.61
N ASP A 25 16.93 -4.66 -19.20
CA ASP A 25 17.66 -5.67 -18.43
C ASP A 25 18.61 -5.03 -17.42
N GLU A 26 19.19 -3.88 -17.78
CA GLU A 26 20.00 -3.11 -16.83
C GLU A 26 19.15 -2.50 -15.70
N ILE A 27 17.96 -2.03 -16.02
CA ILE A 27 17.00 -1.56 -15.02
C ILE A 27 16.65 -2.71 -14.07
N ASN A 28 16.33 -3.88 -14.62
CA ASN A 28 15.96 -5.06 -13.83
C ASN A 28 17.12 -5.55 -12.93
N LYS A 29 18.36 -5.49 -13.39
CA LYS A 29 19.54 -5.77 -12.56
C LYS A 29 19.67 -4.77 -11.41
N ALA A 30 19.40 -3.49 -11.66
CA ALA A 30 19.42 -2.47 -10.61
C ALA A 30 18.32 -2.71 -9.58
N TYR A 31 17.11 -3.08 -10.00
CA TYR A 31 16.01 -3.42 -9.10
C TYR A 31 16.32 -4.63 -8.22
N LEU A 32 16.94 -5.68 -8.78
CA LEU A 32 17.37 -6.85 -8.02
C LEU A 32 18.43 -6.51 -6.99
N ALA A 33 19.33 -5.58 -7.29
CA ALA A 33 20.37 -5.14 -6.36
C ALA A 33 19.81 -4.25 -5.25
N ASP A 34 18.74 -3.47 -5.53
CA ASP A 34 18.12 -2.53 -4.59
C ASP A 34 17.07 -3.21 -3.69
N SER A 35 16.49 -4.33 -4.14
CA SER A 35 15.44 -5.04 -3.38
C SER A 35 15.90 -5.64 -2.05
N GLY A 36 17.21 -5.61 -1.74
CA GLY A 36 17.75 -6.06 -0.47
C GLY A 36 17.30 -7.47 -0.09
N ASN A 37 17.02 -7.69 1.21
CA ASN A 37 16.49 -8.95 1.72
C ASN A 37 14.96 -9.07 1.62
N ASN A 38 14.27 -8.08 1.08
CA ASN A 38 12.81 -8.09 1.02
C ASN A 38 12.32 -8.87 -0.21
N ARG A 39 12.12 -10.19 -0.03
CA ARG A 39 11.67 -11.12 -1.07
C ARG A 39 10.16 -11.03 -1.38
N GLU A 40 9.43 -10.17 -0.67
CA GLU A 40 7.98 -10.05 -0.80
C GLU A 40 7.56 -9.10 -1.91
N ILE A 41 8.50 -8.28 -2.41
CA ILE A 41 8.26 -7.34 -3.50
C ILE A 41 9.14 -7.71 -4.67
N SER A 42 8.52 -7.96 -5.81
CA SER A 42 9.24 -8.06 -7.07
C SER A 42 8.94 -6.85 -7.94
N ARG A 43 9.98 -6.31 -8.53
CA ARG A 43 9.92 -5.13 -9.39
C ARG A 43 10.60 -5.45 -10.71
N ARG A 44 9.91 -5.19 -11.81
CA ARG A 44 10.48 -5.40 -13.15
C ARG A 44 10.07 -4.32 -14.12
N ALA A 45 10.98 -3.97 -15.02
CA ALA A 45 10.73 -3.06 -16.11
C ALA A 45 10.66 -3.81 -17.44
N GLU A 46 9.73 -3.41 -18.29
CA GLU A 46 9.64 -3.86 -19.68
C GLU A 46 9.75 -2.65 -20.60
N PHE A 47 10.60 -2.74 -21.58
CA PHE A 47 10.74 -1.72 -22.62
C PHE A 47 10.57 -2.38 -23.98
N ARG A 48 9.66 -1.85 -24.78
CA ARG A 48 9.42 -2.32 -26.13
C ARG A 48 9.55 -1.16 -27.12
N LYS A 49 10.30 -1.38 -28.19
CA LYS A 49 10.43 -0.49 -29.33
C LYS A 49 9.86 -1.19 -30.55
N LYS A 50 8.86 -0.57 -31.18
CA LYS A 50 8.24 -1.09 -32.40
C LYS A 50 8.34 -0.04 -33.52
N PHE A 51 9.06 -0.38 -34.58
CA PHE A 51 9.10 0.45 -35.78
C PHE A 51 7.83 0.22 -36.59
N LYS A 52 7.14 1.30 -36.88
CA LYS A 52 6.00 1.35 -37.81
C LYS A 52 6.38 2.28 -38.95
N TRP A 53 6.00 1.97 -40.16
CA TRP A 53 6.38 2.60 -41.45
C TRP A 53 6.78 4.08 -41.39
N PHE A 54 6.10 4.91 -40.59
CA PHE A 54 6.34 6.36 -40.48
C PHE A 54 6.67 6.83 -39.07
N ASN A 55 6.62 5.95 -38.11
CA ASN A 55 6.91 6.29 -36.72
C ASN A 55 7.52 5.12 -35.95
N THR A 56 8.12 5.44 -34.83
CA THR A 56 8.58 4.45 -33.85
C THR A 56 7.74 4.59 -32.60
N GLU A 57 7.14 3.49 -32.18
CA GLU A 57 6.40 3.40 -30.93
C GLU A 57 7.33 2.88 -29.84
N TYR A 58 7.38 3.58 -28.73
CA TYR A 58 8.08 3.17 -27.54
C TYR A 58 7.06 2.89 -26.44
N ARG A 59 7.20 1.76 -25.76
CA ARG A 59 6.38 1.40 -24.61
C ARG A 59 7.29 1.04 -23.46
N PHE A 60 7.07 1.70 -22.34
CA PHE A 60 7.65 1.35 -21.06
C PHE A 60 6.54 0.86 -20.12
N ALA A 61 6.81 -0.19 -19.37
CA ALA A 61 5.97 -0.68 -18.28
C ALA A 61 6.86 -1.06 -17.11
N GLU A 62 6.47 -0.60 -15.94
CA GLU A 62 7.02 -1.07 -14.68
C GLU A 62 5.95 -1.90 -13.98
N ILE A 63 6.32 -3.08 -13.54
CA ILE A 63 5.43 -4.03 -12.89
C ILE A 63 5.99 -4.26 -11.49
N ILE A 64 5.17 -3.96 -10.51
CA ILE A 64 5.48 -4.15 -9.09
C ILE A 64 4.51 -5.18 -8.57
N ASP A 65 5.03 -6.34 -8.17
CA ASP A 65 4.24 -7.40 -7.57
C ASP A 65 4.59 -7.48 -6.09
N LYS A 66 3.62 -7.26 -5.21
CA LYS A 66 3.72 -7.47 -3.77
C LYS A 66 2.90 -8.70 -3.41
N LYS A 67 3.51 -9.68 -2.77
CA LYS A 67 2.79 -10.79 -2.17
C LYS A 67 2.27 -10.36 -0.80
N LEU A 68 1.05 -9.86 -0.77
CA LEU A 68 0.26 -9.82 0.46
C LEU A 68 -0.29 -11.23 0.72
N LEU A 69 -0.19 -11.70 1.94
CA LEU A 69 -0.83 -12.97 2.34
C LEU A 69 -2.36 -12.83 2.33
N SER A 70 -2.85 -11.63 2.57
CA SER A 70 -4.27 -11.32 2.70
C SER A 70 -5.07 -11.47 1.40
N GLY A 71 -4.49 -11.22 0.25
CA GLY A 71 -5.16 -11.38 -1.04
C GLY A 71 -6.34 -10.44 -1.31
N TYR A 72 -6.50 -9.36 -0.55
CA TYR A 72 -7.57 -8.37 -0.76
C TYR A 72 -7.08 -7.22 -1.64
N PRO A 73 -7.47 -7.17 -2.92
CA PRO A 73 -7.10 -6.05 -3.77
C PRO A 73 -7.93 -4.81 -3.42
N VAL A 74 -7.29 -3.66 -3.36
CA VAL A 74 -7.98 -2.38 -3.09
C VAL A 74 -9.11 -2.07 -4.08
N SER A 75 -9.06 -2.64 -5.28
CA SER A 75 -10.10 -2.51 -6.31
C SER A 75 -11.45 -3.16 -5.94
N GLU A 76 -11.51 -3.96 -4.89
CA GLU A 76 -12.78 -4.47 -4.34
C GLU A 76 -13.49 -3.43 -3.45
N TYR A 77 -12.74 -2.45 -2.97
CA TYR A 77 -13.23 -1.40 -2.07
C TYR A 77 -13.42 -0.06 -2.78
N LEU A 78 -12.54 0.26 -3.72
CA LEU A 78 -12.53 1.50 -4.47
C LEU A 78 -12.91 1.25 -5.93
N ASN A 79 -13.84 2.04 -6.46
CA ASN A 79 -14.17 2.01 -7.89
C ASN A 79 -13.05 2.67 -8.74
N THR A 80 -13.17 2.60 -10.06
CA THR A 80 -12.14 3.10 -10.98
C THR A 80 -11.81 4.59 -10.79
N GLU A 81 -12.80 5.42 -10.48
CA GLU A 81 -12.60 6.85 -10.25
C GLU A 81 -11.92 7.09 -8.90
N GLU A 82 -12.38 6.42 -7.86
CA GLU A 82 -11.80 6.45 -6.52
C GLU A 82 -10.35 5.94 -6.53
N LEU A 83 -10.04 4.86 -7.24
CA LEU A 83 -8.68 4.35 -7.42
C LEU A 83 -7.77 5.38 -8.10
N ARG A 84 -8.30 6.07 -9.10
CA ARG A 84 -7.53 7.12 -9.76
C ARG A 84 -7.18 8.26 -8.80
N TRP A 85 -8.08 8.63 -7.90
CA TRP A 85 -7.84 9.61 -6.86
C TRP A 85 -6.91 9.10 -5.77
N PHE A 86 -7.12 7.88 -5.32
CA PHE A 86 -6.29 7.21 -4.30
C PHE A 86 -4.81 7.16 -4.72
N TYR A 87 -4.54 6.85 -5.98
CA TYR A 87 -3.19 6.85 -6.53
C TYR A 87 -2.74 8.19 -7.11
N SER A 88 -3.52 9.25 -6.93
CA SER A 88 -3.19 10.55 -7.48
C SER A 88 -2.12 11.24 -6.65
N PRO A 89 -1.04 11.75 -7.26
CA PRO A 89 -0.09 12.58 -6.53
C PRO A 89 -0.78 13.87 -6.08
N GLY A 90 -0.46 14.33 -4.86
CA GLY A 90 -1.02 15.55 -4.31
C GLY A 90 -0.87 16.78 -5.20
N GLU A 91 0.16 16.81 -6.06
CA GLU A 91 0.39 17.84 -7.07
C GLU A 91 -0.70 17.90 -8.16
N VAL A 92 -1.35 16.77 -8.44
CA VAL A 92 -2.40 16.66 -9.48
C VAL A 92 -3.79 16.97 -8.91
N THR A 93 -3.98 16.74 -7.61
CA THR A 93 -5.28 16.93 -6.95
C THR A 93 -5.54 18.35 -6.50
N HIS A 94 -4.49 19.18 -6.40
CA HIS A 94 -4.59 20.54 -5.90
C HIS A 94 -4.81 21.61 -6.97
N GLU A 95 -5.25 21.28 -8.18
CA GLU A 95 -5.78 22.30 -9.07
C GLU A 95 -7.00 22.95 -8.42
N LYS A 96 -6.70 24.01 -7.67
CA LYS A 96 -7.56 25.12 -7.23
C LYS A 96 -9.07 24.89 -7.29
N LEU A 97 -9.57 24.02 -6.45
CA LEU A 97 -10.99 23.96 -6.17
C LEU A 97 -11.34 25.09 -5.22
N ASN A 98 -11.90 26.17 -5.73
CA ASN A 98 -12.40 27.30 -4.95
C ASN A 98 -13.94 27.20 -4.84
N GLY A 99 -14.48 27.47 -3.64
CA GLY A 99 -15.91 27.59 -3.43
C GLY A 99 -16.66 26.25 -3.27
N PRO A 100 -17.87 26.12 -3.86
CA PRO A 100 -18.75 24.94 -3.67
C PRO A 100 -18.12 23.61 -4.09
N ASP A 101 -17.19 23.63 -5.04
CA ASP A 101 -16.51 22.44 -5.50
C ASP A 101 -15.51 21.90 -4.47
N SER A 102 -14.99 22.77 -3.60
CA SER A 102 -14.14 22.37 -2.48
C SER A 102 -14.86 21.45 -1.48
N LEU A 103 -16.15 21.70 -1.22
CA LEU A 103 -16.96 20.85 -0.32
C LEU A 103 -17.26 19.50 -0.93
N LYS A 104 -17.54 19.44 -2.22
CA LYS A 104 -17.73 18.17 -2.95
C LYS A 104 -16.46 17.35 -2.97
N TYR A 105 -15.32 18.02 -3.22
CA TYR A 105 -14.01 17.40 -3.18
C TYR A 105 -13.70 16.79 -1.81
N LYS A 106 -13.94 17.57 -0.74
CA LYS A 106 -13.73 17.07 0.62
C LYS A 106 -14.60 15.84 0.91
N ALA A 107 -15.88 15.88 0.59
CA ALA A 107 -16.79 14.76 0.81
C ALA A 107 -16.39 13.50 -0.01
N PHE A 108 -15.88 13.70 -1.22
CA PHE A 108 -15.38 12.61 -2.05
C PHE A 108 -14.09 12.01 -1.45
N ASN A 109 -13.16 12.84 -1.03
CA ASN A 109 -11.93 12.42 -0.37
C ASN A 109 -12.21 11.68 0.94
N ASP A 110 -13.11 12.20 1.78
CA ASP A 110 -13.53 11.55 3.03
C ASP A 110 -14.15 10.15 2.75
N THR A 111 -14.84 10.00 1.62
CA THR A 111 -15.40 8.72 1.20
C THR A 111 -14.30 7.72 0.81
N ILE A 112 -13.31 8.18 0.05
CA ILE A 112 -12.15 7.36 -0.34
C ILE A 112 -11.37 6.93 0.90
N ASN A 113 -11.07 7.87 1.80
CA ASN A 113 -10.32 7.58 3.03
C ASN A 113 -11.03 6.51 3.86
N LYS A 114 -12.33 6.63 4.11
CA LYS A 114 -13.10 5.61 4.85
C LYS A 114 -13.05 4.22 4.20
N LYS A 115 -13.09 4.16 2.88
CA LYS A 115 -13.04 2.89 2.16
C LYS A 115 -11.64 2.29 2.17
N SER A 116 -10.59 3.12 2.03
CA SER A 116 -9.21 2.67 2.11
C SER A 116 -8.85 2.21 3.52
N GLU A 117 -9.22 2.95 4.57
CA GLU A 117 -9.06 2.56 5.97
C GLU A 117 -9.68 1.18 6.25
N ARG A 118 -10.90 0.95 5.74
CA ARG A 118 -11.55 -0.35 5.88
C ARG A 118 -10.82 -1.47 5.12
N TRP A 119 -10.30 -1.18 3.93
CA TRP A 119 -9.47 -2.12 3.19
C TRP A 119 -8.17 -2.45 3.94
N GLU A 120 -7.47 -1.44 4.44
CA GLU A 120 -6.25 -1.59 5.23
C GLU A 120 -6.49 -2.44 6.46
N LEU A 121 -7.55 -2.12 7.21
CA LEU A 121 -7.91 -2.87 8.40
C LEU A 121 -8.24 -4.34 8.07
N LYS A 122 -8.93 -4.60 6.95
CA LYS A 122 -9.19 -5.96 6.48
C LYS A 122 -7.89 -6.71 6.16
N CYS A 123 -6.96 -6.04 5.51
CA CYS A 123 -5.65 -6.61 5.20
C CYS A 123 -4.85 -6.91 6.49
N LEU A 124 -4.81 -5.97 7.44
CA LEU A 124 -4.11 -6.14 8.71
C LEU A 124 -4.69 -7.28 9.54
N VAL A 125 -6.00 -7.36 9.67
CA VAL A 125 -6.67 -8.46 10.38
C VAL A 125 -6.36 -9.80 9.73
N SER A 126 -6.40 -9.86 8.40
CA SER A 126 -6.07 -11.09 7.67
C SER A 126 -4.62 -11.54 7.87
N GLU A 127 -3.66 -10.60 7.83
CA GLU A 127 -2.26 -10.88 8.12
C GLU A 127 -2.04 -11.28 9.58
N TRP A 128 -2.76 -10.65 10.51
CA TRP A 128 -2.74 -11.04 11.91
C TRP A 128 -3.24 -12.48 12.10
N ILE A 129 -4.38 -12.84 11.51
CA ILE A 129 -4.93 -14.19 11.57
C ILE A 129 -3.91 -15.21 11.06
N ALA A 130 -3.31 -14.95 9.90
CA ALA A 130 -2.33 -15.84 9.29
C ALA A 130 -1.09 -16.01 10.16
N SER A 131 -0.60 -14.91 10.74
CA SER A 131 0.58 -14.92 11.60
C SER A 131 0.30 -15.60 12.93
N PHE A 132 -0.85 -15.30 13.55
CA PHE A 132 -1.28 -15.88 14.82
C PHE A 132 -1.49 -17.39 14.71
N ALA A 133 -2.22 -17.84 13.69
CA ALA A 133 -2.44 -19.27 13.43
C ALA A 133 -1.11 -20.02 13.30
N LYS A 134 -0.15 -19.43 12.56
CA LYS A 134 1.19 -20.02 12.42
C LYS A 134 1.99 -20.07 13.71
N LEU A 135 1.91 -19.03 14.55
CA LEU A 135 2.64 -18.96 15.81
C LEU A 135 2.05 -19.89 16.90
N THR A 136 0.77 -20.24 16.78
CA THR A 136 0.08 -21.12 17.72
C THR A 136 -0.05 -22.55 17.24
N GLU A 137 0.34 -22.84 16.00
CA GLU A 137 0.30 -24.20 15.40
C GLU A 137 1.04 -25.22 16.29
N GLY A 138 0.37 -26.33 16.57
CA GLY A 138 0.93 -27.43 17.38
C GLY A 138 1.12 -27.13 18.87
N LYS A 139 0.74 -25.94 19.36
CA LYS A 139 0.80 -25.64 20.81
C LYS A 139 -0.30 -26.35 21.58
N ALA A 140 0.05 -26.88 22.74
CA ALA A 140 -0.89 -27.61 23.57
C ALA A 140 -2.12 -26.78 23.94
N GLY A 141 -3.32 -27.37 23.73
CA GLY A 141 -4.62 -26.72 23.99
C GLY A 141 -4.92 -25.52 23.10
N ASN A 142 -4.35 -25.49 21.89
CA ASN A 142 -4.80 -24.61 20.83
C ASN A 142 -5.94 -25.31 20.08
N ASP A 143 -7.11 -24.70 20.14
CA ASP A 143 -8.33 -25.08 19.42
C ASP A 143 -8.65 -24.09 18.27
N LEU A 144 -7.79 -23.06 18.09
CA LEU A 144 -7.94 -22.05 17.07
C LEU A 144 -7.23 -22.48 15.78
N THR A 145 -7.99 -22.77 14.77
CA THR A 145 -7.45 -23.07 13.44
C THR A 145 -7.49 -21.82 12.56
N MET A 146 -6.71 -21.83 11.48
CA MET A 146 -6.75 -20.80 10.46
C MET A 146 -8.19 -20.60 9.92
N GLU A 147 -8.91 -21.71 9.68
CA GLU A 147 -10.28 -21.69 9.16
C GLU A 147 -11.22 -21.03 10.16
N SER A 148 -11.19 -21.43 11.44
CA SER A 148 -12.09 -20.87 12.47
C SER A 148 -11.84 -19.38 12.73
N LEU A 149 -10.60 -18.91 12.60
CA LEU A 149 -10.27 -17.50 12.69
C LEU A 149 -10.72 -16.72 11.45
N LYS A 150 -10.58 -17.31 10.26
CA LYS A 150 -11.04 -16.71 8.99
C LYS A 150 -12.55 -16.57 8.93
N GLU A 151 -13.32 -17.51 9.44
CA GLU A 151 -14.79 -17.41 9.53
C GLU A 151 -15.24 -16.19 10.36
N ARG A 152 -14.43 -15.73 11.30
CA ARG A 152 -14.70 -14.58 12.15
C ARG A 152 -13.99 -13.29 11.72
N GLU A 153 -13.32 -13.30 10.61
CA GLU A 153 -12.50 -12.17 10.14
C GLU A 153 -13.28 -10.86 10.02
N ASP A 154 -14.52 -10.90 9.51
CA ASP A 154 -15.37 -9.71 9.41
C ASP A 154 -15.81 -9.17 10.78
N ASP A 155 -15.99 -10.04 11.77
CA ASP A 155 -16.26 -9.62 13.15
C ASP A 155 -15.05 -8.92 13.75
N PHE A 156 -13.85 -9.42 13.49
CA PHE A 156 -12.61 -8.79 13.96
C PHE A 156 -12.40 -7.42 13.33
N VAL A 157 -12.64 -7.29 12.03
CA VAL A 157 -12.61 -6.00 11.33
C VAL A 157 -13.60 -5.02 11.95
N ARG A 158 -14.85 -5.46 12.17
CA ARG A 158 -15.89 -4.61 12.79
C ARG A 158 -15.53 -4.15 14.20
N ILE A 159 -14.95 -5.01 15.01
CA ILE A 159 -14.53 -4.67 16.38
C ILE A 159 -13.40 -3.63 16.32
N ALA A 160 -12.43 -3.82 15.44
CA ALA A 160 -11.33 -2.89 15.26
C ALA A 160 -11.78 -1.52 14.72
N GLU A 161 -12.73 -1.47 13.79
CA GLU A 161 -13.34 -0.23 13.29
C GLU A 161 -14.05 0.56 14.41
N LEU A 162 -14.76 -0.12 15.30
CA LEU A 162 -15.53 0.53 16.37
C LEU A 162 -14.64 1.15 17.45
N GLU A 163 -13.46 0.61 17.67
CA GLU A 163 -12.55 0.97 18.75
C GLU A 163 -11.27 1.68 18.27
N ASP A 164 -11.25 2.20 17.03
CA ASP A 164 -10.08 2.76 16.36
C ASP A 164 -9.27 3.72 17.25
N GLU A 165 -9.91 4.74 17.83
CA GLU A 165 -9.23 5.73 18.70
C GLU A 165 -8.63 5.14 19.98
N LYS A 166 -9.06 3.95 20.39
CA LYS A 166 -8.67 3.28 21.64
C LYS A 166 -8.01 1.94 21.41
N PHE A 167 -7.84 1.55 20.16
CA PHE A 167 -7.41 0.21 19.80
C PHE A 167 -6.15 -0.21 20.55
N ASP A 168 -5.11 0.60 20.56
CA ASP A 168 -3.84 0.29 21.24
C ASP A 168 -4.02 0.06 22.72
N SER A 169 -4.84 0.89 23.38
CA SER A 169 -5.12 0.74 24.82
C SER A 169 -5.93 -0.52 25.13
N LEU A 170 -6.96 -0.79 24.34
CA LEU A 170 -7.82 -1.96 24.51
C LEU A 170 -7.10 -3.25 24.13
N TRP A 171 -6.22 -3.22 23.15
CA TRP A 171 -5.35 -4.32 22.80
C TRP A 171 -4.35 -4.63 23.92
N THR A 172 -3.66 -3.61 24.41
CA THR A 172 -2.67 -3.76 25.51
C THR A 172 -3.32 -4.35 26.75
N ASN A 173 -4.54 -3.91 27.10
CA ASN A 173 -5.31 -4.43 28.22
C ASN A 173 -5.95 -5.80 27.93
N GLY A 174 -5.78 -6.36 26.72
CA GLY A 174 -6.30 -7.65 26.32
C GLY A 174 -7.81 -7.71 26.11
N ILE A 175 -8.51 -6.57 26.08
CA ILE A 175 -9.97 -6.51 25.92
C ILE A 175 -10.35 -6.98 24.52
N ILE A 176 -9.75 -6.39 23.48
CA ILE A 176 -9.98 -6.78 22.08
C ILE A 176 -9.59 -8.24 21.85
N LEU A 177 -8.45 -8.65 22.38
CA LEU A 177 -7.98 -10.02 22.22
C LEU A 177 -8.94 -11.05 22.83
N LYS A 178 -9.57 -10.74 23.98
CA LYS A 178 -10.60 -11.60 24.57
C LYS A 178 -11.83 -11.71 23.68
N GLU A 179 -12.22 -10.64 23.03
CA GLU A 179 -13.33 -10.66 22.08
C GLU A 179 -12.99 -11.46 20.81
N PHE A 180 -11.75 -11.39 20.36
CA PHE A 180 -11.28 -12.11 19.17
C PHE A 180 -11.21 -13.62 19.40
N ILE A 181 -10.53 -14.06 20.44
CA ILE A 181 -10.17 -15.46 20.63
C ILE A 181 -10.69 -16.09 21.93
N GLY A 182 -11.50 -15.36 22.68
CA GLY A 182 -12.02 -15.79 23.97
C GLY A 182 -11.01 -15.61 25.12
N GLU A 183 -11.54 -15.54 26.35
CA GLU A 183 -10.72 -15.19 27.52
C GLU A 183 -9.59 -16.18 27.82
N ALA A 184 -9.88 -17.47 27.71
CA ALA A 184 -8.89 -18.53 27.98
C ALA A 184 -7.72 -18.48 27.00
N ASN A 185 -8.03 -18.33 25.70
CA ASN A 185 -7.04 -18.23 24.64
C ASN A 185 -6.27 -16.90 24.70
N ALA A 186 -6.96 -15.80 25.04
CA ALA A 186 -6.33 -14.49 25.19
C ALA A 186 -5.27 -14.47 26.29
N LEU A 187 -5.55 -15.10 27.44
CA LEU A 187 -4.56 -15.24 28.51
C LEU A 187 -3.38 -16.15 28.11
N LYS A 188 -3.69 -17.23 27.41
CA LYS A 188 -2.70 -18.25 27.05
C LYS A 188 -1.77 -17.82 25.92
N PHE A 189 -2.30 -17.14 24.91
CA PHE A 189 -1.59 -16.83 23.67
C PHE A 189 -1.34 -15.32 23.48
N LYS A 190 -1.32 -14.55 24.57
CA LYS A 190 -1.08 -13.09 24.51
C LYS A 190 0.22 -12.74 23.80
N THR A 191 1.30 -13.45 24.11
CA THR A 191 2.62 -13.21 23.50
C THR A 191 2.61 -13.49 22.00
N GLU A 192 1.94 -14.57 21.59
CA GLU A 192 1.80 -14.91 20.17
C GLU A 192 0.94 -13.91 19.44
N ALA A 193 -0.12 -13.42 20.07
CA ALA A 193 -1.00 -12.40 19.52
C ALA A 193 -0.28 -11.06 19.35
N ASP A 194 0.53 -10.65 20.31
CA ASP A 194 1.35 -9.44 20.22
C ASP A 194 2.44 -9.57 19.13
N SER A 195 3.06 -10.74 19.04
CA SER A 195 4.03 -11.03 17.99
C SER A 195 3.35 -11.03 16.60
N ALA A 196 2.13 -11.57 16.51
CA ALA A 196 1.37 -11.62 15.26
C ALA A 196 0.99 -10.22 14.78
N ILE A 197 0.63 -9.29 15.69
CA ILE A 197 0.30 -7.91 15.32
C ILE A 197 1.54 -7.16 14.81
N THR A 198 2.69 -7.38 15.44
CA THR A 198 3.96 -6.81 14.98
C THR A 198 4.32 -7.32 13.59
N ILE A 199 4.22 -8.64 13.37
CA ILE A 199 4.50 -9.24 12.05
C ILE A 199 3.52 -8.74 10.99
N ALA A 200 2.22 -8.64 11.32
CA ALA A 200 1.21 -8.14 10.39
C ALA A 200 1.48 -6.68 10.01
N SER A 201 1.76 -5.82 11.00
CA SER A 201 2.11 -4.42 10.76
C SER A 201 3.38 -4.28 9.93
N GLU A 202 4.43 -5.00 10.26
CA GLU A 202 5.67 -5.01 9.49
C GLU A 202 5.43 -5.45 8.05
N ARG A 203 4.62 -6.47 7.80
CA ARG A 203 4.31 -6.94 6.45
C ARG A 203 3.44 -5.97 5.68
N PHE A 204 2.49 -5.34 6.33
CA PHE A 204 1.58 -4.42 5.69
C PHE A 204 2.24 -3.07 5.42
N PHE A 205 2.90 -2.49 6.42
CA PHE A 205 3.51 -1.16 6.34
C PHE A 205 4.95 -1.18 5.84
N VAL A 206 5.66 -2.31 5.91
CA VAL A 206 7.01 -2.39 5.37
C VAL A 206 6.89 -2.34 3.87
N SER A 207 7.38 -1.27 3.35
CA SER A 207 8.24 -1.36 2.20
C SER A 207 8.07 -0.39 1.08
N PHE A 208 7.17 0.54 1.17
CA PHE A 208 7.26 1.61 0.21
C PHE A 208 7.52 2.92 0.94
N HIS A 209 8.75 3.40 0.94
CA HIS A 209 8.92 4.84 1.08
C HIS A 209 8.17 5.49 -0.07
N ASN A 210 7.38 6.52 0.21
CA ASN A 210 6.70 7.27 -0.83
C ASN A 210 7.73 7.71 -1.87
N TYR A 211 7.57 7.25 -3.08
CA TYR A 211 8.42 7.64 -4.19
C TYR A 211 7.59 7.88 -5.44
N SER A 212 8.08 8.73 -6.29
CA SER A 212 7.50 8.92 -7.60
C SER A 212 8.47 8.47 -8.69
N VAL A 213 7.94 7.75 -9.65
CA VAL A 213 8.67 7.38 -10.86
C VAL A 213 8.35 8.40 -11.93
N ARG A 214 9.38 9.11 -12.40
CA ARG A 214 9.28 10.04 -13.54
C ARG A 214 9.93 9.41 -14.75
N ILE A 215 9.17 9.33 -15.85
CA ILE A 215 9.66 8.72 -17.08
C ILE A 215 9.55 9.73 -18.21
N ILE A 216 10.69 9.97 -18.86
CA ILE A 216 10.79 10.78 -20.07
C ILE A 216 10.99 9.83 -21.24
N MET A 217 10.03 9.80 -22.15
CA MET A 217 10.07 8.97 -23.35
C MET A 217 10.29 9.85 -24.59
N PRO A 218 11.01 9.37 -25.60
CA PRO A 218 11.14 10.11 -26.84
C PRO A 218 9.81 10.14 -27.60
N GLY A 219 9.46 11.31 -28.15
CA GLY A 219 8.30 11.48 -29.03
C GLY A 219 7.05 12.00 -28.32
N LYS A 220 5.90 11.88 -28.99
CA LYS A 220 4.61 12.35 -28.50
C LYS A 220 3.95 11.25 -27.66
N LEU A 221 3.50 11.61 -26.46
CA LEU A 221 2.71 10.72 -25.61
C LEU A 221 1.38 10.37 -26.31
N THR A 222 1.08 9.09 -26.43
CA THR A 222 -0.16 8.57 -27.01
C THR A 222 -1.07 7.90 -25.98
N GLY A 223 -0.54 7.52 -24.83
CA GLY A 223 -1.31 6.95 -23.73
C GLY A 223 -0.42 6.65 -22.54
N THR A 224 -1.00 6.77 -21.35
CA THR A 224 -0.39 6.42 -20.07
C THR A 224 -1.48 6.01 -19.07
N ASN A 225 -1.14 5.17 -18.10
CA ASN A 225 -1.95 4.94 -16.92
C ASN A 225 -1.51 5.80 -15.71
N GLY A 226 -0.43 6.59 -15.91
CA GLY A 226 0.04 7.56 -14.92
C GLY A 226 -0.55 8.94 -15.16
N PHE A 227 -0.04 9.90 -14.43
CA PHE A 227 -0.38 11.31 -14.54
C PHE A 227 0.63 12.02 -15.45
N VAL A 228 0.22 13.15 -16.01
CA VAL A 228 1.11 13.99 -16.81
C VAL A 228 1.22 15.33 -16.09
N ASP A 229 2.43 15.72 -15.74
CA ASP A 229 2.67 17.01 -15.12
C ASP A 229 2.54 18.17 -16.11
N SER A 230 2.62 19.41 -15.61
CA SER A 230 2.53 20.63 -16.44
C SER A 230 3.63 20.74 -17.52
N THR A 231 4.70 19.97 -17.40
CA THR A 231 5.81 19.91 -18.37
C THR A 231 5.67 18.78 -19.38
N GLY A 232 4.65 17.94 -19.27
CA GLY A 232 4.41 16.78 -20.12
C GLY A 232 5.18 15.53 -19.73
N VAL A 233 5.80 15.52 -18.54
CA VAL A 233 6.50 14.34 -17.99
C VAL A 233 5.48 13.42 -17.34
N MET A 234 5.60 12.13 -17.62
CA MET A 234 4.76 11.10 -17.02
C MET A 234 5.21 10.82 -15.58
N LEU A 235 4.26 10.80 -14.68
CA LEU A 235 4.46 10.62 -13.25
C LEU A 235 3.61 9.47 -12.74
N TRP A 236 4.22 8.56 -12.00
CA TRP A 236 3.54 7.53 -11.21
C TRP A 236 3.95 7.70 -9.74
N PRO A 237 3.06 8.18 -8.90
CA PRO A 237 3.29 8.13 -7.46
C PRO A 237 3.16 6.67 -7.02
N VAL A 238 4.11 6.24 -6.24
CA VAL A 238 4.01 4.99 -5.48
C VAL A 238 3.92 5.42 -4.03
N GLN A 239 2.72 5.29 -3.50
CA GLN A 239 2.46 5.60 -2.09
C GLN A 239 2.51 4.28 -1.33
N SER A 240 3.21 4.32 -0.21
CA SER A 240 3.05 3.33 0.84
C SER A 240 2.17 3.98 1.90
N GLU A 241 1.09 3.45 2.12
CA GLU A 241 0.48 3.45 3.43
C GLU A 241 0.38 2.02 3.86
#